data_d75b4a7a42554e32e098a82a890f1a1f
#
_entry.id   d75b4a7a42554e32e098a82a890f1a1f
#
_cell.length_a   1.000
_cell.length_b   1.000
_cell.length_c   1.000
_cell.angle_alpha   90.00
_cell.angle_beta   90.00
_cell.angle_gamma   90.00
#
_symmetry.space_group_name_H-M   'P 1'
#
loop_
_entity.id
_entity.type
_entity.pdbx_description
1 polymer ?
#
loop_
_entity_poly.entity_id
_entity_poly.type
_entity_poly.pdbx_seq_one_letter_code
_entity_poly.pdbx_strand_id
1 'polypeptide(L)'
;KETATGATSIADAKFYVMNSQYEVFKCIFNGDPTSNQNATEEPSVAGANYDAATGLYTETTGNGYVWKYMYTIPTDDVLKFLSSDFMPIVLPNNASRQAVEALAVAGAIDAVVVEDAGTTNSLPASSTLYAGIVGDGTGGVVEIVTTGTGTISSASVAVRGSGYTYANILLSSLFTDSGLSTAYSGPAYNGNASVEAILPPPGGHGSDHETELNGKRVMTNIRLTYAEGGGDFPVDNDFRRIGIIADPIKRSTDVVAIDDTLSGLKALRITGANADYSVDETIVQTVAGGTAKGTVVSWTLDGGSTTDGVLKYIQTNDAHADGGVVREFEDPNTNAAQVIGEQSTAQGSITLYTNNLLGSEFQDGIAQPDIKNNSGEVIYIENRRLITRAPDQIEDIKLVIEF
;
A
#
# COMPACT_ATOMS: atom_id res chain seq x y z
N LYS A 1 -21.17 -22.89 11.62
CA LYS A 1 -21.18 -21.65 10.78
C LYS A 1 -19.76 -21.09 10.58
N GLU A 2 -18.83 -21.45 11.40
CA GLU A 2 -17.40 -21.13 11.30
C GLU A 2 -16.75 -21.73 10.06
N THR A 3 -17.25 -22.86 9.60
CA THR A 3 -16.69 -23.63 8.49
C THR A 3 -16.79 -22.93 7.13
N ALA A 4 -17.74 -22.01 6.96
CA ALA A 4 -17.95 -21.32 5.69
C ALA A 4 -16.87 -20.25 5.38
N THR A 5 -16.25 -19.68 6.42
CA THR A 5 -15.20 -18.66 6.30
C THR A 5 -13.79 -19.18 6.53
N GLY A 6 -13.65 -20.41 7.05
CA GLY A 6 -12.40 -21.00 7.52
C GLY A 6 -11.86 -20.36 8.81
N ALA A 7 -12.64 -19.49 9.44
CA ALA A 7 -12.26 -18.85 10.71
C ALA A 7 -12.59 -19.78 11.87
N THR A 8 -11.79 -19.73 12.94
CA THR A 8 -12.00 -20.51 14.16
C THR A 8 -12.85 -19.77 15.19
N SER A 9 -13.00 -18.46 15.03
CA SER A 9 -13.88 -17.62 15.83
C SER A 9 -14.52 -16.52 14.97
N ILE A 10 -15.56 -15.86 15.49
CA ILE A 10 -16.18 -14.72 14.80
C ILE A 10 -15.24 -13.51 14.76
N ALA A 11 -14.34 -13.39 15.72
CA ALA A 11 -13.33 -12.33 15.73
C ALA A 11 -12.36 -12.44 14.54
N ASP A 12 -12.02 -13.67 14.13
CA ASP A 12 -11.14 -13.94 12.98
C ASP A 12 -11.90 -13.99 11.65
N ALA A 13 -13.23 -14.00 11.69
CA ALA A 13 -14.05 -14.08 10.50
C ALA A 13 -14.07 -12.75 9.75
N LYS A 14 -13.93 -12.82 8.43
CA LYS A 14 -14.14 -11.68 7.52
C LYS A 14 -15.63 -11.41 7.36
N PHE A 15 -16.31 -11.12 8.47
CA PHE A 15 -17.73 -10.87 8.48
C PHE A 15 -18.01 -9.40 8.81
N TYR A 16 -17.99 -8.59 7.77
CA TYR A 16 -18.27 -7.17 7.83
C TYR A 16 -19.17 -6.77 6.66
N VAL A 17 -19.89 -5.67 6.81
CA VAL A 17 -20.78 -5.10 5.80
C VAL A 17 -20.52 -3.59 5.67
N MET A 18 -20.83 -3.07 4.51
CA MET A 18 -20.90 -1.65 4.23
C MET A 18 -22.31 -1.32 3.77
N ASN A 19 -22.91 -0.30 4.37
CA ASN A 19 -24.25 0.13 3.99
C ASN A 19 -24.23 1.17 2.84
N SER A 20 -25.40 1.64 2.44
CA SER A 20 -25.57 2.62 1.37
C SER A 20 -25.01 4.02 1.69
N GLN A 21 -24.73 4.31 2.94
CA GLN A 21 -24.07 5.53 3.43
C GLN A 21 -22.56 5.39 3.57
N TYR A 22 -21.98 4.28 3.09
CA TYR A 22 -20.55 3.94 3.21
C TYR A 22 -20.08 3.77 4.66
N GLU A 23 -21.01 3.46 5.56
CA GLU A 23 -20.70 3.09 6.94
C GLU A 23 -20.32 1.61 7.00
N VAL A 24 -19.19 1.32 7.62
CA VAL A 24 -18.64 -0.05 7.73
C VAL A 24 -18.89 -0.60 9.11
N PHE A 25 -19.45 -1.79 9.16
CA PHE A 25 -19.77 -2.51 10.39
C PHE A 25 -19.10 -3.90 10.40
N LYS A 26 -18.52 -4.27 11.53
CA LYS A 26 -18.02 -5.61 11.82
C LYS A 26 -19.09 -6.38 12.59
N CYS A 27 -19.43 -7.60 12.11
CA CYS A 27 -20.29 -8.49 12.89
C CYS A 27 -19.51 -9.04 14.08
N ILE A 28 -20.05 -8.86 15.29
CA ILE A 28 -19.50 -9.44 16.52
C ILE A 28 -20.37 -10.55 17.10
N PHE A 29 -21.63 -10.61 16.67
CA PHE A 29 -22.54 -11.72 16.96
C PHE A 29 -23.48 -11.93 15.78
N ASN A 30 -23.59 -13.15 15.31
CA ASN A 30 -24.36 -13.51 14.12
C ASN A 30 -25.73 -14.12 14.42
N GLY A 31 -26.28 -13.77 15.57
CA GLY A 31 -27.61 -14.20 15.99
C GLY A 31 -27.66 -15.59 16.62
N ASP A 32 -28.87 -16.03 16.92
CA ASP A 32 -29.14 -17.31 17.55
C ASP A 32 -28.63 -18.47 16.70
N PRO A 33 -27.75 -19.35 17.23
CA PRO A 33 -27.20 -20.49 16.49
C PRO A 33 -28.27 -21.54 16.11
N THR A 34 -29.40 -21.56 16.78
CA THR A 34 -30.51 -22.49 16.49
C THR A 34 -31.43 -21.98 15.38
N SER A 35 -31.41 -20.70 15.11
CA SER A 35 -32.20 -20.03 14.07
C SER A 35 -31.32 -19.85 12.83
N ASN A 36 -31.74 -20.42 11.73
CA ASN A 36 -31.03 -20.35 10.44
C ASN A 36 -31.38 -19.08 9.63
N GLN A 37 -31.71 -18.00 10.30
CA GLN A 37 -32.13 -16.75 9.65
C GLN A 37 -30.96 -15.83 9.37
N ASN A 38 -31.09 -15.06 8.30
CA ASN A 38 -30.13 -14.02 7.94
C ASN A 38 -30.46 -12.72 8.72
N ALA A 39 -29.52 -11.79 8.76
CA ALA A 39 -29.80 -10.43 9.18
C ALA A 39 -30.90 -9.83 8.27
N THR A 40 -31.85 -9.14 8.89
CA THR A 40 -33.03 -8.57 8.20
C THR A 40 -33.01 -7.05 8.18
N GLU A 41 -32.16 -6.43 9.00
CA GLU A 41 -32.01 -4.98 9.11
C GLU A 41 -30.62 -4.56 8.58
N GLU A 42 -30.59 -3.44 7.87
CA GLU A 42 -29.34 -2.80 7.47
C GLU A 42 -28.79 -1.99 8.64
N PRO A 43 -27.58 -2.29 9.18
CA PRO A 43 -27.03 -1.51 10.28
C PRO A 43 -26.68 -0.09 9.82
N SER A 44 -27.05 0.92 10.63
CA SER A 44 -26.76 2.32 10.36
C SER A 44 -26.59 3.11 11.67
N VAL A 45 -25.65 4.06 11.69
CA VAL A 45 -25.45 4.96 12.84
C VAL A 45 -26.61 5.93 13.05
N ALA A 46 -27.45 6.13 12.05
CA ALA A 46 -28.69 6.90 12.16
C ALA A 46 -29.90 6.04 12.61
N GLY A 47 -29.71 4.72 12.71
CA GLY A 47 -30.77 3.78 13.09
C GLY A 47 -31.15 3.87 14.55
N ALA A 48 -32.41 3.60 14.89
CA ALA A 48 -32.89 3.63 16.27
C ALA A 48 -32.22 2.57 17.17
N ASN A 49 -31.66 1.53 16.55
CA ASN A 49 -30.99 0.41 17.23
C ASN A 49 -29.47 0.62 17.41
N TYR A 50 -28.97 1.80 17.06
CA TYR A 50 -27.57 2.17 17.24
C TYR A 50 -27.35 2.86 18.57
N ASP A 51 -26.45 2.32 19.35
CA ASP A 51 -25.98 2.92 20.61
C ASP A 51 -24.68 3.70 20.40
N ALA A 52 -24.77 5.01 20.42
CA ALA A 52 -23.61 5.89 20.23
C ALA A 52 -22.56 5.81 21.36
N ALA A 53 -22.95 5.35 22.55
CA ALA A 53 -22.01 5.22 23.68
C ALA A 53 -21.09 4.01 23.54
N THR A 54 -21.53 2.99 22.82
CA THR A 54 -20.78 1.75 22.62
C THR A 54 -20.34 1.55 21.17
N GLY A 55 -20.96 2.26 20.23
CA GLY A 55 -20.78 2.06 18.79
C GLY A 55 -21.38 0.75 18.28
N LEU A 56 -22.35 0.18 19.01
CA LEU A 56 -23.01 -1.06 18.66
C LEU A 56 -24.35 -0.80 17.98
N TYR A 57 -24.66 -1.60 16.98
CA TYR A 57 -25.98 -1.72 16.40
C TYR A 57 -26.49 -3.14 16.68
N THR A 58 -27.64 -3.25 17.35
CA THR A 58 -28.26 -4.53 17.70
C THR A 58 -29.55 -4.69 16.93
N GLU A 59 -29.65 -5.69 16.07
CA GLU A 59 -30.87 -6.01 15.34
C GLU A 59 -31.98 -6.41 16.33
N THR A 60 -33.12 -5.76 16.21
CA THR A 60 -34.28 -6.02 17.08
C THR A 60 -35.29 -6.97 16.46
N THR A 61 -35.26 -7.11 15.14
CA THR A 61 -36.08 -8.07 14.40
C THR A 61 -35.16 -9.17 13.82
N GLY A 62 -35.67 -10.37 13.68
CA GLY A 62 -34.87 -11.49 13.16
C GLY A 62 -34.03 -12.18 14.22
N ASN A 63 -32.72 -12.34 13.99
CA ASN A 63 -31.84 -13.17 14.82
C ASN A 63 -31.03 -12.44 15.88
N GLY A 64 -31.21 -11.13 16.03
CA GLY A 64 -30.45 -10.35 17.02
C GLY A 64 -28.98 -10.22 16.68
N TYR A 65 -28.64 -10.01 15.41
CA TYR A 65 -27.27 -9.70 15.03
C TYR A 65 -26.75 -8.48 15.78
N VAL A 66 -25.48 -8.54 16.21
CA VAL A 66 -24.81 -7.40 16.82
C VAL A 66 -23.63 -6.98 15.94
N TRP A 67 -23.67 -5.73 15.55
CA TRP A 67 -22.69 -5.10 14.67
C TRP A 67 -21.94 -4.01 15.39
N LYS A 68 -20.62 -4.00 15.27
CA LYS A 68 -19.78 -2.89 15.72
C LYS A 68 -19.55 -1.94 14.56
N TYR A 69 -19.93 -0.68 14.72
CA TYR A 69 -19.55 0.37 13.80
C TYR A 69 -18.04 0.59 13.84
N MET A 70 -17.41 0.64 12.66
CA MET A 70 -15.97 0.80 12.53
C MET A 70 -15.61 2.21 12.04
N TYR A 71 -16.14 2.63 10.92
CA TYR A 71 -15.91 3.96 10.34
C TYR A 71 -16.87 4.22 9.18
N THR A 72 -16.86 5.47 8.72
CA THR A 72 -17.51 5.85 7.46
C THR A 72 -16.42 6.18 6.43
N ILE A 73 -16.54 5.62 5.23
CA ILE A 73 -15.60 5.88 4.13
C ILE A 73 -15.91 7.26 3.56
N PRO A 74 -14.96 8.22 3.55
CA PRO A 74 -15.14 9.53 2.94
C PRO A 74 -15.42 9.42 1.44
N THR A 75 -16.22 10.32 0.90
CA THR A 75 -16.57 10.32 -0.54
C THR A 75 -15.34 10.30 -1.45
N ASP A 76 -14.28 11.01 -1.07
CA ASP A 76 -13.02 11.03 -1.82
C ASP A 76 -12.35 9.65 -1.86
N ASP A 77 -12.41 8.90 -0.77
CA ASP A 77 -11.84 7.56 -0.68
C ASP A 77 -12.73 6.53 -1.39
N VAL A 78 -14.05 6.73 -1.38
CA VAL A 78 -14.98 5.93 -2.20
C VAL A 78 -14.59 6.00 -3.68
N LEU A 79 -14.37 7.21 -4.20
CA LEU A 79 -14.02 7.40 -5.62
C LEU A 79 -12.64 6.83 -5.97
N LYS A 80 -11.69 6.86 -5.03
CA LYS A 80 -10.30 6.45 -5.27
C LYS A 80 -10.05 4.98 -5.00
N PHE A 81 -10.64 4.42 -3.95
CA PHE A 81 -10.22 3.15 -3.38
C PHE A 81 -11.30 2.08 -3.33
N LEU A 82 -12.60 2.45 -3.32
CA LEU A 82 -13.67 1.47 -3.30
C LEU A 82 -13.83 0.82 -4.68
N SER A 83 -13.96 -0.51 -4.70
CA SER A 83 -14.25 -1.29 -5.90
C SER A 83 -15.10 -2.52 -5.55
N SER A 84 -15.46 -3.35 -6.54
CA SER A 84 -16.13 -4.63 -6.30
C SER A 84 -15.30 -5.62 -5.46
N ASP A 85 -13.97 -5.49 -5.50
CA ASP A 85 -13.04 -6.43 -4.89
C ASP A 85 -12.37 -5.92 -3.62
N PHE A 86 -12.37 -4.59 -3.41
CA PHE A 86 -11.66 -3.93 -2.32
C PHE A 86 -12.51 -2.87 -1.63
N MET A 87 -12.57 -2.97 -0.32
CA MET A 87 -13.12 -1.96 0.58
C MET A 87 -11.96 -1.32 1.37
N PRO A 88 -11.77 0.01 1.29
CA PRO A 88 -10.67 0.67 2.00
C PRO A 88 -10.92 0.74 3.50
N ILE A 89 -9.87 0.51 4.30
CA ILE A 89 -9.81 0.92 5.70
C ILE A 89 -9.31 2.36 5.72
N VAL A 90 -10.05 3.24 6.37
CA VAL A 90 -9.71 4.67 6.45
C VAL A 90 -8.45 4.89 7.29
N LEU A 91 -7.72 5.95 6.98
CA LEU A 91 -6.47 6.27 7.69
C LEU A 91 -6.70 6.60 9.17
N PRO A 92 -5.68 6.43 10.05
CA PRO A 92 -5.80 6.70 11.48
C PRO A 92 -6.20 8.13 11.86
N ASN A 93 -6.03 9.10 10.97
CA ASN A 93 -6.45 10.49 11.19
C ASN A 93 -7.91 10.76 10.79
N ASN A 94 -8.64 9.75 10.34
CA ASN A 94 -10.06 9.89 10.01
C ASN A 94 -10.90 10.07 11.29
N ALA A 95 -11.76 11.10 11.32
CA ALA A 95 -12.52 11.45 12.51
C ALA A 95 -13.52 10.37 12.97
N SER A 96 -14.17 9.65 12.02
CA SER A 96 -15.10 8.57 12.38
C SER A 96 -14.37 7.38 12.99
N ARG A 97 -13.19 7.02 12.46
CA ARG A 97 -12.33 5.99 13.01
C ARG A 97 -11.85 6.36 14.42
N GLN A 98 -11.34 7.57 14.62
CA GLN A 98 -10.86 8.04 15.93
C GLN A 98 -11.98 8.04 16.97
N ALA A 99 -13.20 8.38 16.58
CA ALA A 99 -14.36 8.32 17.47
C ALA A 99 -14.64 6.87 17.94
N VAL A 100 -14.49 5.89 17.06
CA VAL A 100 -14.67 4.46 17.40
C VAL A 100 -13.54 3.96 18.28
N GLU A 101 -12.29 4.31 17.96
CA GLU A 101 -11.13 3.97 18.79
C GLU A 101 -11.26 4.50 20.23
N ALA A 102 -11.82 5.71 20.40
CA ALA A 102 -12.08 6.30 21.71
C ALA A 102 -13.18 5.57 22.52
N LEU A 103 -14.08 4.83 21.85
CA LEU A 103 -15.12 4.01 22.48
C LEU A 103 -14.67 2.58 22.79
N ALA A 104 -13.51 2.17 22.30
CA ALA A 104 -13.00 0.84 22.53
C ALA A 104 -12.58 0.66 24.00
N VAL A 105 -13.02 -0.44 24.58
CA VAL A 105 -12.70 -0.77 25.98
C VAL A 105 -12.10 -2.17 26.00
N ALA A 106 -10.85 -2.27 26.45
CA ALA A 106 -10.16 -3.54 26.54
C ALA A 106 -10.93 -4.54 27.41
N GLY A 107 -11.21 -5.71 26.87
CA GLY A 107 -11.93 -6.77 27.56
C GLY A 107 -13.39 -6.48 27.87
N ALA A 108 -14.02 -5.51 27.19
CA ALA A 108 -15.47 -5.30 27.32
C ALA A 108 -16.25 -6.38 26.59
N ILE A 109 -17.18 -7.02 27.24
CA ILE A 109 -18.06 -8.02 26.63
C ILE A 109 -19.20 -7.28 25.92
N ASP A 110 -19.25 -7.41 24.60
CA ASP A 110 -20.23 -6.72 23.74
C ASP A 110 -21.37 -7.63 23.29
N ALA A 111 -21.19 -8.94 23.38
CA ALA A 111 -22.21 -9.92 23.03
C ALA A 111 -22.06 -11.20 23.84
N VAL A 112 -23.18 -11.90 24.00
CA VAL A 112 -23.26 -13.21 24.62
C VAL A 112 -24.05 -14.16 23.74
N VAL A 113 -23.80 -15.44 23.86
CA VAL A 113 -24.52 -16.49 23.13
C VAL A 113 -25.20 -17.45 24.10
N VAL A 114 -26.44 -17.81 23.82
CA VAL A 114 -27.13 -18.89 24.51
C VAL A 114 -26.68 -20.21 23.92
N GLU A 115 -25.82 -20.93 24.62
CA GLU A 115 -25.31 -22.25 24.19
C GLU A 115 -26.36 -23.34 24.43
N ASP A 116 -27.00 -23.30 25.59
CA ASP A 116 -28.09 -24.18 25.93
C ASP A 116 -29.21 -23.40 26.62
N ALA A 117 -30.39 -23.35 26.02
CA ALA A 117 -31.56 -22.67 26.58
C ALA A 117 -32.09 -23.35 27.85
N GLY A 118 -31.64 -24.54 28.15
CA GLY A 118 -32.11 -25.34 29.26
C GLY A 118 -33.39 -26.13 28.98
N THR A 119 -33.83 -26.84 29.99
CA THR A 119 -35.07 -27.60 29.99
C THR A 119 -36.16 -26.90 30.81
N THR A 120 -37.36 -27.37 30.79
CA THR A 120 -38.48 -26.88 31.62
C THR A 120 -38.05 -26.73 33.10
N ASN A 121 -38.29 -25.56 33.67
CA ASN A 121 -37.91 -25.20 35.05
C ASN A 121 -36.37 -25.13 35.28
N SER A 122 -35.56 -24.94 34.24
CA SER A 122 -34.13 -24.68 34.42
C SER A 122 -33.89 -23.34 35.13
N LEU A 123 -34.77 -22.39 34.85
CA LEU A 123 -34.75 -21.02 35.38
C LEU A 123 -36.19 -20.62 35.80
N PRO A 124 -36.37 -19.52 36.53
CA PRO A 124 -37.68 -18.94 36.80
C PRO A 124 -38.46 -18.64 35.50
N ALA A 125 -39.72 -19.00 35.47
CA ALA A 125 -40.57 -18.79 34.31
C ALA A 125 -40.96 -17.32 34.11
N SER A 126 -41.08 -16.88 32.86
CA SER A 126 -41.54 -15.56 32.43
C SER A 126 -40.85 -14.40 33.22
N SER A 127 -39.56 -14.47 33.40
CA SER A 127 -38.78 -13.52 34.23
C SER A 127 -37.67 -12.87 33.40
N THR A 128 -37.35 -11.62 33.75
CA THR A 128 -36.12 -10.95 33.38
C THR A 128 -35.17 -11.01 34.56
N LEU A 129 -34.01 -11.61 34.37
CA LEU A 129 -33.02 -11.86 35.40
C LEU A 129 -31.66 -11.35 34.97
N TYR A 130 -30.78 -11.09 35.92
CA TYR A 130 -29.45 -10.62 35.68
C TYR A 130 -28.43 -11.55 36.32
N ALA A 131 -27.32 -11.81 35.58
CA ALA A 131 -26.20 -12.61 36.03
C ALA A 131 -24.90 -11.84 35.88
N GLY A 132 -24.03 -11.95 36.85
CA GLY A 132 -22.68 -11.37 36.78
C GLY A 132 -21.81 -12.15 35.85
N ILE A 133 -20.95 -11.44 35.11
CA ILE A 133 -19.84 -12.00 34.37
C ILE A 133 -18.67 -12.14 35.32
N VAL A 134 -18.14 -13.32 35.48
CA VAL A 134 -17.00 -13.66 36.34
C VAL A 134 -15.80 -14.03 35.49
N GLY A 135 -14.60 -13.57 35.88
CA GLY A 135 -13.37 -13.79 35.16
C GLY A 135 -12.24 -12.96 35.78
N ASP A 136 -11.27 -12.59 34.97
CA ASP A 136 -10.19 -11.68 35.39
C ASP A 136 -10.55 -10.20 35.23
N GLY A 137 -11.64 -9.89 34.48
CA GLY A 137 -12.21 -8.55 34.36
C GLY A 137 -13.22 -8.23 35.47
N THR A 138 -13.90 -7.08 35.35
CA THR A 138 -14.84 -6.59 36.35
C THR A 138 -16.06 -5.91 35.76
N GLY A 139 -17.18 -5.95 36.50
CA GLY A 139 -18.37 -5.12 36.26
C GLY A 139 -19.29 -5.56 35.12
N GLY A 140 -19.02 -6.69 34.47
CA GLY A 140 -19.90 -7.22 33.40
C GLY A 140 -21.18 -7.84 33.97
N VAL A 141 -22.33 -7.57 33.32
CA VAL A 141 -23.64 -8.09 33.69
C VAL A 141 -24.40 -8.50 32.43
N VAL A 142 -25.04 -9.66 32.48
CA VAL A 142 -25.90 -10.21 31.42
C VAL A 142 -27.34 -10.16 31.86
N GLU A 143 -28.22 -9.68 30.99
CA GLU A 143 -29.66 -9.79 31.12
C GLU A 143 -30.12 -11.11 30.46
N ILE A 144 -30.98 -11.84 31.16
CA ILE A 144 -31.51 -13.12 30.72
C ILE A 144 -33.04 -13.06 30.80
N VAL A 145 -33.70 -13.25 29.67
CA VAL A 145 -35.14 -13.35 29.56
C VAL A 145 -35.56 -14.80 29.44
N THR A 146 -36.49 -15.24 30.24
CA THR A 146 -36.95 -16.61 30.27
C THR A 146 -38.37 -16.77 29.71
N THR A 147 -38.63 -17.92 29.15
CA THR A 147 -39.96 -18.34 28.65
C THR A 147 -40.92 -18.71 29.76
N GLY A 148 -42.21 -18.93 29.45
CA GLY A 148 -43.23 -19.43 30.38
C GLY A 148 -42.91 -20.81 30.94
N THR A 149 -41.97 -21.57 30.37
CA THR A 149 -41.51 -22.86 30.85
C THR A 149 -40.20 -22.82 31.61
N GLY A 150 -39.61 -21.64 31.78
CA GLY A 150 -38.34 -21.49 32.49
C GLY A 150 -37.12 -21.94 31.72
N THR A 151 -37.16 -21.84 30.40
CA THR A 151 -35.99 -21.93 29.50
C THR A 151 -35.53 -20.52 29.12
N ILE A 152 -34.29 -20.34 28.71
CA ILE A 152 -33.81 -19.06 28.19
C ILE A 152 -34.47 -18.73 26.88
N SER A 153 -35.11 -17.58 26.76
CA SER A 153 -35.65 -17.02 25.51
C SER A 153 -34.61 -16.18 24.79
N SER A 154 -33.89 -15.35 25.51
CA SER A 154 -32.81 -14.52 25.02
C SER A 154 -31.85 -14.13 26.13
N ALA A 155 -30.61 -13.83 25.73
CA ALA A 155 -29.60 -13.25 26.61
C ALA A 155 -28.96 -12.06 25.88
N SER A 156 -28.71 -10.98 26.63
CA SER A 156 -28.07 -9.77 26.11
C SER A 156 -27.15 -9.16 27.16
N VAL A 157 -26.21 -8.31 26.74
CA VAL A 157 -25.29 -7.64 27.66
C VAL A 157 -25.98 -6.43 28.25
N ALA A 158 -26.20 -6.41 29.57
CA ALA A 158 -26.75 -5.25 30.29
C ALA A 158 -25.65 -4.25 30.67
N VAL A 159 -24.49 -4.75 31.10
CA VAL A 159 -23.30 -3.94 31.37
C VAL A 159 -22.08 -4.66 30.83
N ARG A 160 -21.29 -3.96 30.01
CA ARG A 160 -20.17 -4.56 29.26
C ARG A 160 -19.01 -5.02 30.16
N GLY A 161 -18.78 -4.32 31.29
CA GLY A 161 -17.58 -4.50 32.11
C GLY A 161 -16.30 -4.10 31.38
N SER A 162 -15.16 -4.53 31.91
CA SER A 162 -13.85 -4.28 31.31
C SER A 162 -12.80 -5.25 31.82
N GLY A 163 -11.70 -5.40 31.09
CA GLY A 163 -10.51 -6.14 31.50
C GLY A 163 -10.61 -7.67 31.37
N TYR A 164 -11.65 -8.21 30.74
CA TYR A 164 -11.80 -9.64 30.57
C TYR A 164 -10.87 -10.18 29.48
N THR A 165 -10.04 -11.18 29.82
CA THR A 165 -9.35 -12.05 28.87
C THR A 165 -9.90 -13.47 28.92
N TYR A 166 -10.61 -13.81 29.98
CA TYR A 166 -11.53 -14.94 30.05
C TYR A 166 -12.78 -14.54 30.84
N ALA A 167 -13.92 -15.07 30.47
CA ALA A 167 -15.21 -14.72 31.06
C ALA A 167 -16.12 -15.95 31.14
N ASN A 168 -16.90 -16.01 32.22
CA ASN A 168 -17.94 -17.02 32.40
C ASN A 168 -19.18 -16.35 32.99
N ILE A 169 -20.38 -16.85 32.67
CA ILE A 169 -21.64 -16.30 33.17
C ILE A 169 -22.19 -17.21 34.26
N LEU A 170 -22.38 -16.64 35.45
CA LEU A 170 -22.73 -17.41 36.63
C LEU A 170 -24.25 -17.50 36.83
N LEU A 171 -24.92 -18.44 36.15
CA LEU A 171 -26.37 -18.65 36.26
C LEU A 171 -26.84 -19.19 37.62
N SER A 172 -25.93 -19.67 38.47
CA SER A 172 -26.22 -20.11 39.81
C SER A 172 -26.46 -18.93 40.80
N SER A 173 -26.13 -17.68 40.40
CA SER A 173 -26.32 -16.50 41.20
C SER A 173 -27.05 -15.45 40.36
N LEU A 174 -28.37 -15.43 40.47
CA LEU A 174 -29.23 -14.56 39.71
C LEU A 174 -29.72 -13.38 40.55
N PHE A 175 -29.99 -12.28 39.85
CA PHE A 175 -30.48 -11.01 40.43
C PHE A 175 -31.70 -10.52 39.67
N THR A 176 -32.48 -9.63 40.29
CA THR A 176 -33.65 -9.00 39.67
C THR A 176 -33.37 -7.60 39.13
N ASP A 177 -32.14 -7.11 39.30
CA ASP A 177 -31.71 -5.81 38.83
C ASP A 177 -30.28 -5.88 38.23
N SER A 178 -30.01 -5.00 37.28
CA SER A 178 -28.70 -4.93 36.60
C SER A 178 -27.56 -4.43 37.47
N GLY A 179 -27.84 -3.88 38.65
CA GLY A 179 -26.84 -3.48 39.62
C GLY A 179 -26.38 -4.64 40.53
N LEU A 180 -26.94 -5.84 40.32
CA LEU A 180 -26.68 -7.04 41.12
C LEU A 180 -26.86 -6.81 42.62
N SER A 181 -27.82 -5.94 43.00
CA SER A 181 -28.05 -5.55 44.37
C SER A 181 -29.14 -6.39 45.05
N THR A 182 -30.10 -6.89 44.24
CA THR A 182 -31.24 -7.65 44.73
C THR A 182 -31.17 -9.07 44.23
N ALA A 183 -30.68 -9.99 45.05
CA ALA A 183 -30.60 -11.41 44.71
C ALA A 183 -32.01 -11.96 44.43
N TYR A 184 -32.11 -12.77 43.39
CA TYR A 184 -33.33 -13.51 43.10
C TYR A 184 -33.53 -14.57 44.19
N SER A 185 -34.70 -14.55 44.80
CA SER A 185 -35.05 -15.41 45.94
C SER A 185 -35.96 -16.60 45.59
N GLY A 186 -36.23 -16.82 44.31
CA GLY A 186 -37.09 -17.91 43.81
C GLY A 186 -36.35 -19.25 43.65
N PRO A 187 -36.93 -20.19 42.88
CA PRO A 187 -36.32 -21.49 42.61
C PRO A 187 -34.90 -21.37 42.03
N ALA A 188 -33.97 -22.17 42.59
CA ALA A 188 -32.60 -22.16 42.16
C ALA A 188 -32.45 -22.69 40.71
N TYR A 189 -31.42 -22.17 40.02
CA TYR A 189 -30.98 -22.73 38.74
C TYR A 189 -30.64 -24.22 38.87
N ASN A 190 -31.16 -25.05 37.96
CA ASN A 190 -31.03 -26.50 38.04
C ASN A 190 -29.81 -27.09 37.30
N GLY A 191 -28.96 -26.22 36.69
CA GLY A 191 -27.74 -26.64 36.02
C GLY A 191 -27.88 -27.00 34.54
N ASN A 192 -29.07 -26.84 33.93
CA ASN A 192 -29.31 -27.30 32.56
C ASN A 192 -29.37 -26.19 31.50
N ALA A 193 -28.92 -24.99 31.81
CA ALA A 193 -28.83 -23.93 30.83
C ALA A 193 -27.41 -23.32 30.84
N SER A 194 -26.96 -22.79 29.73
CA SER A 194 -25.66 -22.13 29.64
C SER A 194 -25.68 -20.93 28.71
N VAL A 195 -24.96 -19.89 29.10
CA VAL A 195 -24.72 -18.69 28.31
C VAL A 195 -23.23 -18.44 28.30
N GLU A 196 -22.67 -18.17 27.13
CA GLU A 196 -21.26 -17.92 26.95
C GLU A 196 -21.02 -16.46 26.57
N ALA A 197 -19.94 -15.87 27.06
CA ALA A 197 -19.51 -14.52 26.72
C ALA A 197 -18.60 -14.55 25.49
N ILE A 198 -18.86 -13.67 24.53
CA ILE A 198 -17.99 -13.47 23.37
C ILE A 198 -16.89 -12.48 23.76
N LEU A 199 -15.65 -12.98 23.84
CA LEU A 199 -14.50 -12.15 24.20
C LEU A 199 -14.10 -11.23 23.03
N PRO A 200 -13.82 -9.94 23.29
CA PRO A 200 -13.34 -9.03 22.28
C PRO A 200 -11.87 -9.30 21.89
N PRO A 201 -11.40 -8.72 20.78
CA PRO A 201 -9.97 -8.69 20.49
C PRO A 201 -9.18 -7.87 21.51
N PRO A 202 -7.85 -8.02 21.59
CA PRO A 202 -7.00 -7.19 22.43
C PRO A 202 -7.27 -5.69 22.19
N GLY A 203 -7.45 -4.92 23.25
CA GLY A 203 -7.83 -3.50 23.16
C GLY A 203 -9.34 -3.23 23.07
N GLY A 204 -10.16 -4.26 22.83
CA GLY A 204 -11.60 -4.14 22.62
C GLY A 204 -12.00 -3.94 21.16
N HIS A 205 -13.27 -4.15 20.85
CA HIS A 205 -13.78 -3.96 19.48
C HIS A 205 -13.66 -2.51 19.03
N GLY A 206 -13.07 -2.29 17.85
CA GLY A 206 -12.83 -0.99 17.26
C GLY A 206 -11.51 -0.33 17.67
N SER A 207 -10.64 -1.01 18.43
CA SER A 207 -9.33 -0.48 18.82
C SER A 207 -8.27 -0.57 17.70
N ASP A 208 -8.33 -1.62 16.89
CA ASP A 208 -7.40 -1.89 15.78
C ASP A 208 -8.19 -2.31 14.54
N HIS A 209 -8.44 -1.36 13.66
CA HIS A 209 -9.27 -1.57 12.47
C HIS A 209 -8.59 -2.49 11.45
N GLU A 210 -7.27 -2.40 11.32
CA GLU A 210 -6.49 -3.19 10.37
C GLU A 210 -6.55 -4.68 10.75
N THR A 211 -6.30 -4.99 12.00
CA THR A 211 -6.35 -6.38 12.50
C THR A 211 -7.79 -6.90 12.51
N GLU A 212 -8.74 -6.11 13.00
CA GLU A 212 -10.13 -6.55 13.18
C GLU A 212 -10.87 -6.76 11.84
N LEU A 213 -10.56 -5.96 10.82
CA LEU A 213 -11.07 -6.13 9.45
C LEU A 213 -10.16 -6.97 8.56
N ASN A 214 -9.04 -7.48 9.11
CA ASN A 214 -8.09 -8.33 8.38
C ASN A 214 -7.48 -7.63 7.15
N GLY A 215 -7.06 -6.39 7.33
CA GLY A 215 -6.37 -5.59 6.31
C GLY A 215 -4.97 -6.12 6.04
N LYS A 216 -4.73 -6.64 4.81
CA LYS A 216 -3.44 -7.21 4.39
C LYS A 216 -2.88 -6.55 3.12
N ARG A 217 -3.52 -5.48 2.67
CA ARG A 217 -3.16 -4.81 1.42
C ARG A 217 -3.09 -3.32 1.61
N VAL A 218 -2.15 -2.70 0.94
CA VAL A 218 -2.06 -1.25 0.81
C VAL A 218 -2.40 -0.87 -0.62
N MET A 219 -3.32 0.10 -0.77
CA MET A 219 -3.70 0.64 -2.07
C MET A 219 -3.21 2.09 -2.18
N THR A 220 -2.59 2.40 -3.31
CA THR A 220 -2.26 3.77 -3.69
C THR A 220 -3.04 4.16 -4.95
N ASN A 221 -3.54 5.39 -4.98
CA ASN A 221 -4.19 5.97 -6.14
C ASN A 221 -3.39 7.19 -6.59
N ILE A 222 -3.00 7.21 -7.85
CA ILE A 222 -2.28 8.30 -8.49
C ILE A 222 -3.14 8.78 -9.64
N ARG A 223 -3.53 10.05 -9.61
CA ARG A 223 -4.25 10.71 -10.71
C ARG A 223 -3.29 11.62 -11.45
N LEU A 224 -3.11 11.35 -12.73
CA LEU A 224 -2.41 12.21 -13.67
C LEU A 224 -3.43 13.08 -14.36
N THR A 225 -3.33 14.40 -14.15
CA THR A 225 -4.17 15.40 -14.79
C THR A 225 -3.29 16.35 -15.59
N TYR A 226 -3.71 16.68 -16.81
CA TYR A 226 -3.00 17.61 -17.66
C TYR A 226 -3.83 18.88 -17.79
N ALA A 227 -3.16 20.04 -17.80
CA ALA A 227 -3.82 21.30 -18.12
C ALA A 227 -4.21 21.29 -19.61
N GLU A 228 -5.34 21.91 -19.95
CA GLU A 228 -5.78 22.07 -21.33
C GLU A 228 -4.64 22.68 -22.18
N GLY A 229 -4.19 21.97 -23.20
CA GLY A 229 -3.06 22.36 -24.05
C GLY A 229 -1.65 22.02 -23.53
N GLY A 230 -1.53 21.36 -22.35
CA GLY A 230 -0.24 20.99 -21.75
C GLY A 230 -0.05 19.47 -21.59
N GLY A 231 -0.78 18.65 -22.32
CA GLY A 231 -0.93 17.22 -22.09
C GLY A 231 0.19 16.32 -22.58
N ASP A 232 1.33 16.86 -22.91
CA ASP A 232 2.48 16.02 -23.22
C ASP A 232 3.17 15.59 -21.92
N PHE A 233 3.58 14.31 -21.85
CA PHE A 233 4.64 13.95 -20.93
C PHE A 233 5.76 14.96 -21.10
N PRO A 234 6.44 15.37 -20.01
CA PRO A 234 7.62 16.19 -20.14
C PRO A 234 8.48 15.64 -21.26
N VAL A 235 8.89 16.49 -22.18
CA VAL A 235 9.69 16.13 -23.38
C VAL A 235 11.00 15.42 -22.98
N ASP A 236 11.37 15.54 -21.72
CA ASP A 236 12.54 14.96 -21.07
C ASP A 236 12.36 13.48 -20.63
N ASN A 237 11.18 12.87 -20.80
CA ASN A 237 11.01 11.45 -20.61
C ASN A 237 11.49 10.70 -21.85
N ASP A 238 12.78 10.49 -21.90
CA ASP A 238 13.42 9.65 -22.93
C ASP A 238 13.10 8.17 -22.65
N PHE A 239 12.17 7.60 -23.42
CA PHE A 239 11.89 6.17 -23.41
C PHE A 239 12.96 5.44 -24.22
N ARG A 240 14.12 5.25 -23.61
CA ARG A 240 15.25 4.57 -24.23
C ARG A 240 14.93 3.11 -24.50
N ARG A 241 15.36 2.63 -25.68
CA ARG A 241 15.38 1.20 -25.95
C ARG A 241 16.56 0.61 -25.18
N ILE A 242 16.27 -0.38 -24.33
CA ILE A 242 17.30 -1.11 -23.58
C ILE A 242 17.51 -2.43 -24.28
N GLY A 243 18.76 -2.72 -24.65
CA GLY A 243 19.17 -3.99 -25.21
C GLY A 243 20.22 -4.65 -24.32
N ILE A 244 20.18 -5.97 -24.24
CA ILE A 244 21.25 -6.78 -23.65
C ILE A 244 21.94 -7.52 -24.80
N ILE A 245 23.26 -7.39 -24.83
CA ILE A 245 24.11 -8.01 -25.85
C ILE A 245 25.01 -9.03 -25.16
N ALA A 246 25.02 -10.25 -25.65
CA ALA A 246 25.97 -11.29 -25.25
C ALA A 246 27.22 -11.28 -26.13
N ASP A 247 28.34 -11.65 -25.55
CA ASP A 247 29.61 -11.89 -26.22
C ASP A 247 30.07 -10.77 -27.22
N PRO A 248 30.04 -9.48 -26.79
CA PRO A 248 30.55 -8.41 -27.63
C PRO A 248 32.06 -8.64 -27.90
N ILE A 249 32.54 -8.18 -29.06
CA ILE A 249 33.93 -8.36 -29.47
C ILE A 249 34.78 -7.16 -29.06
N LYS A 250 35.94 -7.42 -28.46
CA LYS A 250 36.93 -6.42 -28.12
C LYS A 250 37.59 -5.85 -29.40
N ARG A 251 37.60 -4.52 -29.52
CA ARG A 251 38.09 -3.86 -30.75
C ARG A 251 39.55 -4.14 -31.06
N SER A 252 40.40 -4.21 -30.03
CA SER A 252 41.85 -4.35 -30.21
C SER A 252 42.32 -5.73 -30.59
N THR A 253 41.56 -6.79 -30.28
CA THR A 253 41.97 -8.18 -30.39
C THR A 253 41.06 -9.05 -31.24
N ASP A 254 39.87 -8.55 -31.59
CA ASP A 254 38.80 -9.28 -32.28
C ASP A 254 38.36 -10.58 -31.57
N VAL A 255 38.55 -10.68 -30.27
CA VAL A 255 38.05 -11.78 -29.41
C VAL A 255 36.88 -11.31 -28.56
N VAL A 256 36.11 -12.26 -28.01
CA VAL A 256 35.02 -11.97 -27.12
C VAL A 256 35.53 -11.18 -25.90
N ALA A 257 34.82 -10.11 -25.58
CA ALA A 257 35.14 -9.28 -24.44
C ALA A 257 34.69 -9.98 -23.15
N ILE A 258 35.63 -10.25 -22.27
CA ILE A 258 35.40 -10.96 -20.99
C ILE A 258 35.68 -10.07 -19.78
N ASP A 259 36.16 -8.84 -19.97
CA ASP A 259 36.49 -7.91 -18.91
C ASP A 259 35.29 -7.04 -18.58
N ASP A 260 35.06 -6.77 -17.31
CA ASP A 260 34.00 -5.91 -16.80
C ASP A 260 34.34 -4.39 -16.82
N THR A 261 35.56 -4.06 -17.24
CA THR A 261 36.08 -2.67 -17.27
C THR A 261 36.01 -2.02 -18.65
N LEU A 262 35.50 -2.73 -19.65
CA LEU A 262 35.48 -2.25 -21.04
C LEU A 262 34.37 -1.20 -21.24
N SER A 263 34.68 -0.15 -21.97
CA SER A 263 33.76 0.94 -22.31
C SER A 263 33.28 0.83 -23.76
N GLY A 264 31.98 0.88 -23.98
CA GLY A 264 31.35 1.03 -25.30
C GLY A 264 31.26 2.50 -25.77
N LEU A 265 31.74 3.44 -24.99
CA LEU A 265 31.64 4.88 -25.24
C LEU A 265 32.93 5.43 -25.84
N LYS A 266 32.78 6.48 -26.65
CA LYS A 266 33.89 7.37 -27.01
C LYS A 266 34.21 8.29 -25.82
N ALA A 267 35.47 8.74 -25.72
CA ALA A 267 35.85 9.71 -24.69
C ALA A 267 36.85 10.75 -25.21
N LEU A 268 36.77 11.94 -24.58
CA LEU A 268 37.71 13.06 -24.80
C LEU A 268 38.43 13.37 -23.48
N ARG A 269 39.72 13.58 -23.56
CA ARG A 269 40.50 14.15 -22.46
C ARG A 269 40.41 15.68 -22.56
N ILE A 270 39.60 16.27 -21.68
CA ILE A 270 39.39 17.73 -21.64
C ILE A 270 40.20 18.33 -20.53
N THR A 271 40.79 19.49 -20.81
CA THR A 271 41.50 20.34 -19.81
C THR A 271 41.04 21.77 -19.89
N GLY A 272 41.17 22.50 -18.77
CA GLY A 272 40.78 23.88 -18.68
C GLY A 272 39.31 24.16 -18.91
N ALA A 273 38.43 23.19 -18.56
CA ALA A 273 37.00 23.41 -18.61
C ALA A 273 36.58 24.54 -17.66
N ASN A 274 35.84 25.53 -18.15
CA ASN A 274 35.36 26.66 -17.35
C ASN A 274 34.11 26.32 -16.50
N ALA A 275 33.45 25.20 -16.77
CA ALA A 275 32.32 24.69 -16.03
C ALA A 275 32.22 23.16 -16.26
N ASP A 276 31.38 22.46 -15.47
CA ASP A 276 31.07 21.05 -15.68
C ASP A 276 30.14 20.88 -16.86
N TYR A 277 30.39 19.85 -17.68
CA TYR A 277 29.46 19.41 -18.71
C TYR A 277 28.27 18.66 -18.11
N SER A 278 27.09 18.94 -18.62
CA SER A 278 25.85 18.29 -18.17
C SER A 278 25.60 16.97 -18.89
N VAL A 279 25.15 15.99 -18.16
CA VAL A 279 24.71 14.70 -18.77
C VAL A 279 23.53 14.98 -19.71
N ASP A 280 23.49 14.27 -20.83
CA ASP A 280 22.50 14.36 -21.91
C ASP A 280 22.54 15.67 -22.73
N GLU A 281 23.46 16.59 -22.47
CA GLU A 281 23.65 17.75 -23.35
C GLU A 281 24.38 17.40 -24.65
N THR A 282 24.13 18.20 -25.67
CA THR A 282 24.93 18.16 -26.90
C THR A 282 26.24 18.90 -26.70
N ILE A 283 27.36 18.25 -27.04
CA ILE A 283 28.66 18.88 -27.17
C ILE A 283 29.02 19.08 -28.63
N VAL A 284 29.70 20.19 -28.90
CA VAL A 284 30.11 20.58 -30.26
C VAL A 284 31.56 21.00 -30.32
N GLN A 285 32.22 20.70 -31.44
CA GLN A 285 33.53 21.23 -31.81
C GLN A 285 33.51 21.66 -33.29
N THR A 286 33.98 22.84 -33.59
CA THR A 286 34.18 23.25 -34.98
C THR A 286 35.37 22.48 -35.57
N VAL A 287 35.12 21.70 -36.60
CA VAL A 287 36.13 20.81 -37.26
C VAL A 287 36.21 21.13 -38.73
N ALA A 288 37.21 20.54 -39.42
CA ALA A 288 37.35 20.71 -40.86
C ALA A 288 36.07 20.28 -41.62
N GLY A 289 35.45 21.24 -42.30
CA GLY A 289 34.24 21.03 -43.11
C GLY A 289 32.92 21.04 -42.35
N GLY A 290 32.86 21.42 -41.04
CA GLY A 290 31.60 21.57 -40.28
C GLY A 290 31.75 21.46 -38.79
N THR A 291 30.81 20.80 -38.17
CA THR A 291 30.74 20.67 -36.70
C THR A 291 30.69 19.20 -36.29
N ALA A 292 31.59 18.77 -35.42
CA ALA A 292 31.46 17.51 -34.71
C ALA A 292 30.49 17.67 -33.57
N LYS A 293 29.57 16.73 -33.39
CA LYS A 293 28.54 16.75 -32.36
C LYS A 293 28.51 15.42 -31.62
N GLY A 294 28.13 15.43 -30.35
CA GLY A 294 27.93 14.23 -29.54
C GLY A 294 27.03 14.53 -28.34
N THR A 295 26.41 13.51 -27.77
CA THR A 295 25.65 13.63 -26.51
C THR A 295 26.51 13.15 -25.35
N VAL A 296 26.61 13.95 -24.30
CA VAL A 296 27.36 13.63 -23.07
C VAL A 296 26.69 12.50 -22.32
N VAL A 297 27.44 11.45 -22.00
CA VAL A 297 27.01 10.37 -21.11
C VAL A 297 27.53 10.60 -19.69
N SER A 298 28.77 11.04 -19.57
CA SER A 298 29.33 11.42 -18.26
C SER A 298 30.47 12.40 -18.40
N TRP A 299 30.61 13.28 -17.42
CA TRP A 299 31.77 14.11 -17.16
C TRP A 299 32.37 13.72 -15.82
N THR A 300 33.64 13.31 -15.81
CA THR A 300 34.34 12.90 -14.59
C THR A 300 35.65 13.63 -14.48
N LEU A 301 35.79 14.41 -13.41
CA LEU A 301 37.02 15.15 -13.13
C LEU A 301 38.17 14.19 -12.80
N ASP A 302 39.35 14.53 -13.27
CA ASP A 302 40.59 13.82 -12.93
C ASP A 302 40.98 14.11 -11.47
N GLY A 303 41.47 13.10 -10.77
CA GLY A 303 41.64 13.12 -9.32
C GLY A 303 42.31 14.40 -8.80
N GLY A 304 41.53 15.27 -8.15
CA GLY A 304 41.95 16.53 -7.57
C GLY A 304 41.94 17.74 -8.51
N SER A 305 41.62 17.62 -9.78
CA SER A 305 41.38 18.73 -10.70
C SER A 305 39.96 19.28 -10.57
N THR A 306 39.82 20.58 -10.81
CA THR A 306 38.49 21.26 -10.89
C THR A 306 38.13 21.64 -12.33
N THR A 307 39.04 21.42 -13.28
CA THR A 307 38.90 21.86 -14.67
C THR A 307 39.25 20.81 -15.70
N ASP A 308 39.89 19.73 -15.25
CA ASP A 308 40.39 18.70 -16.14
C ASP A 308 39.67 17.37 -15.88
N GLY A 309 39.32 16.67 -16.93
CA GLY A 309 38.54 15.42 -16.75
C GLY A 309 38.43 14.62 -18.04
N VAL A 310 37.63 13.57 -17.94
CA VAL A 310 37.23 12.70 -19.03
C VAL A 310 35.75 12.89 -19.32
N LEU A 311 35.45 13.26 -20.55
CA LEU A 311 34.11 13.42 -21.08
C LEU A 311 33.77 12.23 -21.95
N LYS A 312 32.85 11.36 -21.49
CA LYS A 312 32.35 10.21 -22.27
C LYS A 312 31.09 10.62 -23.03
N TYR A 313 31.00 10.21 -24.28
CA TYR A 313 29.91 10.64 -25.17
C TYR A 313 29.55 9.55 -26.18
N ILE A 314 28.40 9.75 -26.80
CA ILE A 314 27.92 8.95 -27.94
C ILE A 314 27.74 9.81 -29.17
N GLN A 315 27.89 9.18 -30.33
CA GLN A 315 27.55 9.79 -31.63
C GLN A 315 26.65 8.84 -32.42
N THR A 316 25.56 9.37 -32.96
CA THR A 316 24.62 8.64 -33.82
C THR A 316 24.38 9.39 -35.12
N ASN A 317 24.03 8.68 -36.18
CA ASN A 317 23.72 9.32 -37.47
C ASN A 317 22.49 10.21 -37.44
N ASP A 318 21.53 9.89 -36.56
CA ASP A 318 20.23 10.61 -36.52
C ASP A 318 20.34 11.96 -35.79
N ALA A 319 21.11 12.01 -34.68
CA ALA A 319 21.15 13.16 -33.82
C ALA A 319 22.39 14.07 -34.05
N HIS A 320 23.52 13.50 -34.58
CA HIS A 320 24.81 14.19 -34.57
C HIS A 320 25.36 14.45 -35.97
N ALA A 321 24.57 14.21 -37.01
CA ALA A 321 24.98 14.56 -38.35
C ALA A 321 24.98 16.09 -38.58
N ASP A 322 26.01 16.59 -39.24
CA ASP A 322 26.13 17.93 -39.76
C ASP A 322 26.21 17.87 -41.30
N GLY A 323 25.17 18.42 -41.95
CA GLY A 323 25.02 18.27 -43.40
C GLY A 323 24.86 16.83 -43.86
N GLY A 324 24.28 15.93 -43.04
CA GLY A 324 24.10 14.50 -43.33
C GLY A 324 25.29 13.61 -43.02
N VAL A 325 26.38 14.15 -42.46
CA VAL A 325 27.59 13.42 -42.13
C VAL A 325 27.92 13.56 -40.63
N VAL A 326 28.14 12.45 -39.95
CA VAL A 326 28.69 12.47 -38.57
C VAL A 326 30.18 12.74 -38.67
N ARG A 327 30.59 13.86 -38.03
CA ARG A 327 31.99 14.26 -37.97
C ARG A 327 32.59 13.84 -36.66
N GLU A 328 33.84 13.31 -36.71
CA GLU A 328 34.59 12.99 -35.50
C GLU A 328 35.16 14.25 -34.86
N PHE A 329 35.31 14.21 -33.52
CA PHE A 329 36.08 15.22 -32.81
C PHE A 329 37.56 15.12 -33.22
N GLU A 330 38.21 16.24 -33.41
CA GLU A 330 39.59 16.33 -33.84
C GLU A 330 40.53 16.57 -32.66
N ASP A 331 41.71 15.90 -32.68
CA ASP A 331 42.74 16.03 -31.67
C ASP A 331 43.48 17.38 -31.78
N PRO A 332 44.21 17.78 -30.70
CA PRO A 332 44.86 19.11 -30.65
C PRO A 332 45.94 19.34 -31.70
N ASN A 333 46.52 18.28 -32.28
CA ASN A 333 47.53 18.42 -33.38
C ASN A 333 46.82 18.83 -34.67
N THR A 334 45.57 18.44 -34.84
CA THR A 334 44.78 18.75 -36.02
C THR A 334 43.96 20.02 -35.84
N ASN A 335 43.42 20.24 -34.64
CA ASN A 335 42.46 21.30 -34.36
C ASN A 335 42.52 21.81 -32.91
N ALA A 336 42.70 23.08 -32.71
CA ALA A 336 42.74 23.71 -31.38
C ALA A 336 41.37 24.21 -30.92
N ALA A 337 40.29 23.96 -31.65
CA ALA A 337 38.95 24.40 -31.26
C ALA A 337 38.49 23.70 -29.99
N GLN A 338 37.84 24.48 -29.09
CA GLN A 338 37.33 23.96 -27.83
C GLN A 338 36.08 23.13 -28.08
N VAL A 339 35.83 22.19 -27.18
CA VAL A 339 34.54 21.44 -27.07
C VAL A 339 33.63 22.28 -26.19
N ILE A 340 32.44 22.54 -26.70
CA ILE A 340 31.43 23.39 -26.07
C ILE A 340 30.18 22.58 -25.75
N GLY A 341 29.72 22.63 -24.50
CA GLY A 341 28.42 22.12 -24.09
C GLY A 341 27.32 23.15 -24.39
N GLU A 342 26.27 22.73 -25.12
CA GLU A 342 25.24 23.66 -25.57
C GLU A 342 24.33 24.13 -24.44
N GLN A 343 24.12 23.32 -23.39
CA GLN A 343 23.27 23.69 -22.26
C GLN A 343 24.09 24.28 -21.09
N SER A 344 25.16 23.58 -20.69
CA SER A 344 26.03 24.00 -19.59
C SER A 344 26.85 25.24 -19.92
N THR A 345 27.02 25.54 -21.21
CA THR A 345 28.02 26.53 -21.70
C THR A 345 29.46 26.21 -21.29
N ALA A 346 29.71 24.99 -20.84
CA ALA A 346 31.06 24.52 -20.54
C ALA A 346 31.94 24.56 -21.80
N GLN A 347 33.19 25.00 -21.64
CA GLN A 347 34.17 25.07 -22.74
C GLN A 347 35.49 24.54 -22.22
N GLY A 348 36.05 23.56 -22.91
CA GLY A 348 37.32 22.97 -22.57
C GLY A 348 38.09 22.51 -23.80
N SER A 349 39.38 22.35 -23.71
CA SER A 349 40.23 21.95 -24.83
C SER A 349 40.54 20.46 -24.75
N ILE A 350 40.48 19.75 -25.90
CA ILE A 350 41.03 18.41 -25.98
C ILE A 350 42.58 18.55 -25.81
N THR A 351 43.17 17.72 -24.97
CA THR A 351 44.59 17.76 -24.67
C THR A 351 45.27 16.45 -25.02
N LEU A 352 46.46 16.55 -25.63
CA LEU A 352 47.27 15.37 -25.95
C LEU A 352 47.49 14.50 -24.72
N TYR A 353 47.02 13.30 -24.78
CA TYR A 353 47.14 12.33 -23.72
C TYR A 353 47.12 10.93 -24.32
N THR A 354 48.12 10.11 -23.97
CA THR A 354 48.27 8.76 -24.47
C THR A 354 48.56 7.88 -23.26
N ASN A 355 47.54 7.29 -22.70
CA ASN A 355 47.53 6.26 -21.66
C ASN A 355 46.08 5.97 -21.23
N ASN A 356 45.90 5.02 -20.33
CA ASN A 356 44.61 4.75 -19.71
C ASN A 356 44.30 5.81 -18.63
N LEU A 357 43.09 6.37 -18.66
CA LEU A 357 42.58 7.28 -17.66
C LEU A 357 41.08 7.05 -17.46
N LEU A 358 40.65 6.86 -16.22
CA LEU A 358 39.23 6.65 -15.85
C LEU A 358 38.52 5.58 -16.71
N GLY A 359 39.24 4.48 -17.01
CA GLY A 359 38.69 3.37 -17.77
C GLY A 359 38.57 3.62 -19.28
N SER A 360 39.29 4.58 -19.83
CA SER A 360 39.37 4.84 -21.28
C SER A 360 40.82 4.90 -21.72
N GLU A 361 41.14 4.22 -22.82
CA GLU A 361 42.49 4.19 -23.41
C GLU A 361 42.61 5.29 -24.46
N PHE A 362 43.36 6.33 -24.15
CA PHE A 362 43.50 7.52 -24.98
C PHE A 362 44.68 7.39 -25.95
N GLN A 363 44.49 7.89 -27.16
CA GLN A 363 45.52 8.24 -28.11
C GLN A 363 45.28 9.69 -28.54
N ASP A 364 46.28 10.56 -28.35
CA ASP A 364 46.23 12.00 -28.69
C ASP A 364 45.03 12.77 -28.08
N GLY A 365 44.57 12.32 -26.90
CA GLY A 365 43.44 12.95 -26.18
C GLY A 365 42.05 12.43 -26.55
N ILE A 366 41.98 11.49 -27.46
CA ILE A 366 40.72 10.87 -27.90
C ILE A 366 40.74 9.36 -27.61
N ALA A 367 39.70 8.84 -27.01
CA ALA A 367 39.53 7.41 -26.79
C ALA A 367 38.37 6.86 -27.64
N GLN A 368 38.63 5.79 -28.32
CA GLN A 368 37.63 5.02 -29.08
C GLN A 368 37.00 3.96 -28.16
N PRO A 369 35.76 3.48 -28.44
CA PRO A 369 35.17 2.39 -27.69
C PRO A 369 36.06 1.14 -27.67
N ASP A 370 36.16 0.49 -26.52
CA ASP A 370 36.89 -0.78 -26.39
C ASP A 370 36.18 -1.92 -27.08
N ILE A 371 34.87 -1.77 -27.25
CA ILE A 371 33.98 -2.75 -27.90
C ILE A 371 33.81 -2.38 -29.37
N LYS A 372 33.93 -3.38 -30.25
CA LYS A 372 33.69 -3.25 -31.69
C LYS A 372 32.21 -3.01 -31.96
N ASN A 373 31.90 -1.94 -32.68
CA ASN A 373 30.53 -1.61 -33.05
C ASN A 373 29.86 -2.74 -33.83
N ASN A 374 28.59 -3.00 -33.58
CA ASN A 374 27.76 -4.03 -34.19
C ASN A 374 28.30 -5.46 -34.00
N SER A 375 28.98 -5.72 -32.87
CA SER A 375 29.44 -7.05 -32.49
C SER A 375 28.59 -7.60 -31.34
N GLY A 376 28.66 -8.92 -31.11
CA GLY A 376 27.88 -9.64 -30.11
C GLY A 376 26.50 -10.06 -30.60
N GLU A 377 25.80 -10.85 -29.79
CA GLU A 377 24.46 -11.34 -30.05
C GLU A 377 23.44 -10.59 -29.17
N VAL A 378 22.40 -10.05 -29.77
CA VAL A 378 21.32 -9.38 -29.05
C VAL A 378 20.41 -10.44 -28.43
N ILE A 379 20.46 -10.59 -27.11
CA ILE A 379 19.65 -11.57 -26.37
C ILE A 379 18.32 -11.00 -25.81
N TYR A 380 18.25 -9.69 -25.70
CA TYR A 380 17.04 -9.00 -25.22
C TYR A 380 16.96 -7.59 -25.75
N ILE A 381 15.77 -7.18 -26.17
CA ILE A 381 15.46 -5.78 -26.50
C ILE A 381 14.14 -5.41 -25.84
N GLU A 382 14.16 -4.41 -25.00
CA GLU A 382 12.94 -3.75 -24.53
C GLU A 382 12.59 -2.60 -25.48
N ASN A 383 11.47 -2.76 -26.17
CA ASN A 383 10.96 -1.74 -27.10
C ASN A 383 9.64 -1.21 -26.57
N ARG A 384 9.71 -0.20 -25.70
CA ARG A 384 8.51 0.50 -25.22
C ARG A 384 8.07 1.51 -26.27
N ARG A 385 6.80 1.41 -26.69
CA ARG A 385 6.20 2.45 -27.53
C ARG A 385 6.01 3.72 -26.72
N LEU A 386 6.25 4.86 -27.33
CA LEU A 386 5.81 6.15 -26.78
C LEU A 386 4.30 6.07 -26.54
N ILE A 387 3.88 6.39 -25.31
CA ILE A 387 2.47 6.52 -24.98
C ILE A 387 2.06 7.93 -25.44
N THR A 388 1.27 7.98 -26.50
CA THR A 388 0.66 9.24 -26.97
C THR A 388 -0.65 9.41 -26.21
N ARG A 389 -0.80 10.50 -25.47
CA ARG A 389 -2.01 10.85 -24.74
C ARG A 389 -2.75 11.98 -25.41
N ALA A 390 -4.08 11.99 -25.30
CA ALA A 390 -4.88 13.13 -25.71
C ALA A 390 -4.67 14.30 -24.73
N PRO A 391 -4.73 15.55 -25.18
CA PRO A 391 -4.47 16.73 -24.32
C PRO A 391 -5.40 16.86 -23.10
N ASP A 392 -6.55 16.22 -23.12
CA ASP A 392 -7.58 16.24 -22.07
C ASP A 392 -7.71 14.90 -21.34
N GLN A 393 -6.78 13.97 -21.55
CA GLN A 393 -6.82 12.65 -20.94
C GLN A 393 -6.51 12.72 -19.45
N ILE A 394 -7.37 12.08 -18.63
CA ILE A 394 -7.18 11.86 -17.21
C ILE A 394 -6.87 10.38 -17.01
N GLU A 395 -5.83 10.07 -16.28
CA GLU A 395 -5.47 8.70 -15.93
C GLU A 395 -5.47 8.51 -14.43
N ASP A 396 -6.17 7.47 -13.97
CA ASP A 396 -6.13 6.99 -12.60
C ASP A 396 -5.38 5.66 -12.53
N ILE A 397 -4.27 5.65 -11.82
CA ILE A 397 -3.47 4.46 -11.60
C ILE A 397 -3.73 3.97 -10.17
N LYS A 398 -4.31 2.77 -10.03
CA LYS A 398 -4.51 2.11 -8.74
C LYS A 398 -3.51 0.97 -8.60
N LEU A 399 -2.67 1.03 -7.57
CA LEU A 399 -1.71 -0.01 -7.23
C LEU A 399 -2.14 -0.67 -5.92
N VAL A 400 -2.30 -1.98 -5.92
CA VAL A 400 -2.61 -2.78 -4.74
C VAL A 400 -1.42 -3.68 -4.44
N ILE A 401 -0.86 -3.54 -3.25
CA ILE A 401 0.27 -4.35 -2.76
C ILE A 401 -0.21 -5.20 -1.60
N GLU A 402 0.00 -6.51 -1.67
CA GLU A 402 -0.29 -7.47 -0.59
C GLU A 402 0.99 -7.78 0.18
N PHE A 403 0.91 -7.80 1.53
CA PHE A 403 2.01 -8.08 2.44
C PHE A 403 1.79 -9.40 3.18
#